data_df7579eb4fd7f44092c0def4c1a41682
#
_entry.id   df7579eb4fd7f44092c0def4c1a41682
#
_cell.length_a   1.000
_cell.length_b   1.000
_cell.length_c   1.000
_cell.angle_alpha   90.00
_cell.angle_beta   90.00
_cell.angle_gamma   90.00
#
_symmetry.space_group_name_H-M   'P 1'
#
loop_
_entity.id
_entity.type
_entity.pdbx_description
1 polymer ?
#
loop_
_entity_poly.entity_id
_entity_poly.type
_entity_poly.pdbx_seq_one_letter_code
_entity_poly.pdbx_strand_id
1 'polypeptide(L)'
;MLRPKEVVCKWVDAFNNRDAESLAALYADNAINHQVCNEPVIGKQAIYEMFVSEFENEMTTIVENIFEDGQWAILEWRDPLGLRVCGFFHVVKGKIVFQRGYWDKLSFLKQHNLPIE
;
A
#
# COMPACT_ATOMS: atom_id res chain seq x y z
N MET A 1 15.69 -12.69 8.52
CA MET A 1 14.28 -12.27 8.41
C MET A 1 14.24 -10.76 8.19
N LEU A 2 13.42 -10.31 7.25
CA LEU A 2 13.34 -8.89 6.91
C LEU A 2 12.68 -8.09 8.03
N ARG A 3 13.25 -6.91 8.30
CA ARG A 3 12.64 -5.95 9.23
C ARG A 3 11.51 -5.19 8.54
N PRO A 4 10.59 -4.59 9.30
CA PRO A 4 9.47 -3.84 8.72
C PRO A 4 9.88 -2.82 7.66
N LYS A 5 10.91 -2.02 7.92
CA LYS A 5 11.37 -1.03 6.95
C LYS A 5 11.86 -1.67 5.65
N GLU A 6 12.54 -2.81 5.76
CA GLU A 6 13.03 -3.53 4.58
C GLU A 6 11.89 -4.08 3.75
N VAL A 7 10.84 -4.60 4.41
CA VAL A 7 9.64 -5.09 3.73
C VAL A 7 8.95 -3.95 2.98
N VAL A 8 8.84 -2.78 3.61
CA VAL A 8 8.21 -1.62 2.98
C VAL A 8 9.03 -1.12 1.79
N CYS A 9 10.35 -1.16 1.85
CA CYS A 9 11.19 -0.82 0.70
C CYS A 9 10.92 -1.74 -0.48
N LYS A 10 10.80 -3.05 -0.21
CA LYS A 10 10.44 -4.02 -1.25
C LYS A 10 9.03 -3.78 -1.79
N TRP A 11 8.10 -3.38 -0.91
CA TRP A 11 6.74 -3.03 -1.29
C TRP A 11 6.74 -1.87 -2.29
N VAL A 12 7.50 -0.81 -2.00
CA VAL A 12 7.60 0.35 -2.88
C VAL A 12 8.14 -0.05 -4.25
N ASP A 13 9.20 -0.86 -4.27
CA ASP A 13 9.78 -1.32 -5.53
C ASP A 13 8.80 -2.13 -6.37
N ALA A 14 8.11 -3.09 -5.75
CA ALA A 14 7.14 -3.92 -6.43
C ALA A 14 5.94 -3.10 -6.91
N PHE A 15 5.47 -2.17 -6.10
CA PHE A 15 4.38 -1.28 -6.47
C PHE A 15 4.75 -0.43 -7.68
N ASN A 16 5.93 0.18 -7.66
CA ASN A 16 6.37 1.05 -8.75
C ASN A 16 6.66 0.29 -10.04
N ASN A 17 6.99 -0.99 -9.91
CA ASN A 17 7.17 -1.88 -11.08
C ASN A 17 5.87 -2.53 -11.53
N ARG A 18 4.74 -2.22 -10.89
CA ARG A 18 3.43 -2.80 -11.17
C ARG A 18 3.46 -4.33 -11.13
N ASP A 19 4.21 -4.87 -10.17
CA ASP A 19 4.42 -6.30 -10.01
C ASP A 19 3.52 -6.83 -8.89
N ALA A 20 2.28 -7.16 -9.26
CA ALA A 20 1.28 -7.60 -8.29
C ALA A 20 1.67 -8.91 -7.61
N GLU A 21 2.37 -9.80 -8.31
CA GLU A 21 2.81 -11.07 -7.71
C GLU A 21 3.84 -10.85 -6.61
N SER A 22 4.85 -10.01 -6.88
CA SER A 22 5.87 -9.69 -5.88
C SER A 22 5.28 -8.93 -4.71
N LEU A 23 4.32 -8.04 -4.97
CA LEU A 23 3.60 -7.35 -3.90
C LEU A 23 2.86 -8.35 -3.00
N ALA A 24 2.06 -9.21 -3.59
CA ALA A 24 1.28 -10.18 -2.82
C ALA A 24 2.18 -11.10 -2.01
N ALA A 25 3.36 -11.44 -2.54
CA ALA A 25 4.32 -12.29 -1.83
C ALA A 25 4.83 -11.67 -0.53
N LEU A 26 4.70 -10.35 -0.35
CA LEU A 26 5.10 -9.68 0.88
C LEU A 26 4.05 -9.80 1.99
N TYR A 27 2.84 -10.26 1.67
CA TYR A 27 1.74 -10.35 2.62
C TYR A 27 1.58 -11.77 3.16
N ALA A 28 1.19 -11.87 4.43
CA ALA A 28 0.78 -13.15 5.01
C ALA A 28 -0.54 -13.61 4.37
N ASP A 29 -0.81 -14.92 4.41
CA ASP A 29 -2.00 -15.48 3.77
C ASP A 29 -3.31 -14.85 4.22
N ASN A 30 -3.40 -14.51 5.51
CA ASN A 30 -4.60 -13.92 6.11
C ASN A 30 -4.46 -12.42 6.38
N ALA A 31 -3.55 -11.75 5.68
CA ALA A 31 -3.31 -10.32 5.86
C ALA A 31 -4.57 -9.50 5.57
N ILE A 32 -4.61 -8.31 6.16
CA ILE A 32 -5.69 -7.34 5.94
C ILE A 32 -5.06 -6.06 5.42
N ASN A 33 -5.59 -5.54 4.32
CA ASN A 33 -5.22 -4.23 3.79
C ASN A 33 -6.44 -3.33 3.87
N HIS A 34 -6.37 -2.36 4.78
CA HIS A 34 -7.47 -1.44 5.02
C HIS A 34 -7.09 -0.03 4.60
N GLN A 35 -7.53 0.38 3.42
CA GLN A 35 -7.51 1.79 3.04
C GLN A 35 -8.73 2.40 3.69
N VAL A 36 -8.52 3.33 4.63
CA VAL A 36 -9.62 3.76 5.53
C VAL A 36 -10.81 4.39 4.81
N CYS A 37 -10.62 4.85 3.58
CA CYS A 37 -11.72 5.37 2.75
C CYS A 37 -12.61 4.27 2.19
N ASN A 38 -12.20 3.02 2.27
CA ASN A 38 -12.86 1.88 1.64
C ASN A 38 -13.02 0.73 2.64
N GLU A 39 -13.76 -0.31 2.22
CA GLU A 39 -13.86 -1.51 3.04
C GLU A 39 -12.53 -2.26 3.09
N PRO A 40 -12.22 -2.93 4.21
CA PRO A 40 -10.99 -3.72 4.30
C PRO A 40 -10.96 -4.84 3.27
N VAL A 41 -9.77 -5.08 2.72
CA VAL A 41 -9.53 -6.20 1.80
C VAL A 41 -8.82 -7.29 2.60
N ILE A 42 -9.42 -8.48 2.67
CA ILE A 42 -8.98 -9.54 3.55
C ILE A 42 -8.44 -10.73 2.75
N GLY A 43 -7.22 -11.14 3.07
CA GLY A 43 -6.56 -12.29 2.48
C GLY A 43 -5.65 -11.94 1.32
N LYS A 44 -4.58 -12.71 1.18
CA LYS A 44 -3.54 -12.46 0.15
C LYS A 44 -4.12 -12.46 -1.26
N GLN A 45 -5.02 -13.38 -1.58
CA GLN A 45 -5.59 -13.45 -2.94
C GLN A 45 -6.41 -12.21 -3.27
N ALA A 46 -7.25 -11.74 -2.33
CA ALA A 46 -8.04 -10.54 -2.55
C ALA A 46 -7.16 -9.30 -2.65
N ILE A 47 -6.08 -9.26 -1.86
CA ILE A 47 -5.09 -8.17 -1.93
C ILE A 47 -4.39 -8.17 -3.28
N TYR A 48 -4.01 -9.34 -3.78
CA TYR A 48 -3.41 -9.48 -5.10
C TYR A 48 -4.35 -8.91 -6.19
N GLU A 49 -5.61 -9.31 -6.16
CA GLU A 49 -6.61 -8.84 -7.13
C GLU A 49 -6.84 -7.34 -7.04
N MET A 50 -6.80 -6.79 -5.82
CA MET A 50 -6.88 -5.35 -5.61
C MET A 50 -5.75 -4.63 -6.33
N PHE A 51 -4.51 -5.10 -6.19
CA PHE A 51 -3.37 -4.46 -6.85
C PHE A 51 -3.44 -4.60 -8.37
N VAL A 52 -3.87 -5.75 -8.88
CA VAL A 52 -4.06 -5.93 -10.33
C VAL A 52 -5.01 -4.84 -10.85
N SER A 53 -6.11 -4.60 -10.14
CA SER A 53 -7.08 -3.57 -10.51
C SER A 53 -6.48 -2.16 -10.39
N GLU A 54 -5.74 -1.88 -9.30
CA GLU A 54 -5.13 -0.58 -9.10
C GLU A 54 -4.12 -0.24 -10.19
N PHE A 55 -3.40 -1.23 -10.68
CA PHE A 55 -2.37 -1.00 -11.70
C PHE A 55 -2.92 -0.65 -13.07
N GLU A 56 -4.24 -0.69 -13.23
CA GLU A 56 -4.90 -0.13 -14.41
C GLU A 56 -4.84 1.39 -14.41
N ASN A 57 -4.65 2.01 -13.25
CA ASN A 57 -4.45 3.45 -13.11
C ASN A 57 -2.97 3.76 -13.00
N GLU A 58 -2.56 4.90 -13.50
CA GLU A 58 -1.17 5.32 -13.37
C GLU A 58 -0.95 5.91 -11.98
N MET A 59 -0.27 5.16 -11.12
CA MET A 59 0.08 5.60 -9.80
C MET A 59 1.50 5.15 -9.48
N THR A 60 2.29 6.07 -8.96
CA THR A 60 3.68 5.81 -8.57
C THR A 60 3.87 6.31 -7.15
N THR A 61 4.51 5.50 -6.34
CA THR A 61 4.85 5.87 -4.96
C THR A 61 6.17 6.65 -4.97
N ILE A 62 6.10 7.93 -4.63
CA ILE A 62 7.28 8.77 -4.42
C ILE A 62 7.47 8.88 -2.92
N VAL A 63 8.48 8.18 -2.40
CA VAL A 63 8.71 8.09 -0.95
C VAL A 63 9.18 9.43 -0.41
N GLU A 64 8.53 9.90 0.67
CA GLU A 64 8.97 11.07 1.41
C GLU A 64 9.66 10.66 2.71
N ASN A 65 9.08 9.71 3.44
CA ASN A 65 9.66 9.20 4.69
C ASN A 65 9.27 7.75 4.93
N ILE A 66 10.18 7.00 5.57
CA ILE A 66 9.86 5.67 6.10
C ILE A 66 10.36 5.63 7.53
N PHE A 67 9.45 5.38 8.47
CA PHE A 67 9.77 5.25 9.88
C PHE A 67 9.55 3.80 10.31
N GLU A 68 10.35 3.34 11.27
CA GLU A 68 10.23 2.00 11.82
C GLU A 68 10.13 2.07 13.33
N ASP A 69 9.17 1.33 13.90
CA ASP A 69 8.98 1.24 15.33
C ASP A 69 8.52 -0.18 15.69
N GLY A 70 9.41 -0.98 16.27
CA GLY A 70 9.12 -2.36 16.60
C GLY A 70 8.74 -3.17 15.35
N GLN A 71 7.54 -3.75 15.37
CA GLN A 71 7.03 -4.54 14.25
C GLN A 71 6.32 -3.68 13.19
N TRP A 72 6.32 -2.36 13.35
CA TRP A 72 5.61 -1.47 12.46
C TRP A 72 6.57 -0.65 11.61
N ALA A 73 6.16 -0.37 10.38
CA ALA A 73 6.79 0.65 9.55
C ALA A 73 5.71 1.59 9.05
N ILE A 74 6.06 2.87 8.93
CA ILE A 74 5.16 3.91 8.47
C ILE A 74 5.77 4.51 7.22
N LEU A 75 5.00 4.48 6.13
CA LEU A 75 5.41 5.01 4.85
C LEU A 75 4.61 6.27 4.54
N GLU A 76 5.30 7.38 4.43
CA GLU A 76 4.70 8.61 3.94
C GLU A 76 5.15 8.80 2.51
N TRP A 77 4.19 8.95 1.59
CA TRP A 77 4.49 9.08 0.18
C TRP A 77 3.49 9.98 -0.53
N ARG A 78 3.82 10.34 -1.75
CA ARG A 78 2.89 11.07 -2.61
C ARG A 78 2.91 10.46 -4.01
N ASP A 79 1.82 10.66 -4.76
CA ASP A 79 1.81 10.29 -6.16
C ASP A 79 2.29 11.48 -7.01
N PRO A 80 2.52 11.27 -8.33
CA PRO A 80 2.99 12.36 -9.19
C PRO A 80 2.03 13.54 -9.29
N LEU A 81 0.75 13.34 -8.99
CA LEU A 81 -0.25 14.41 -9.03
C LEU A 81 -0.35 15.17 -7.71
N GLY A 82 0.43 14.74 -6.70
CA GLY A 82 0.51 15.44 -5.43
C GLY A 82 -0.36 14.90 -4.32
N LEU A 83 -1.11 13.82 -4.54
CA LEU A 83 -1.88 13.18 -3.48
C LEU A 83 -0.90 12.60 -2.45
N ARG A 84 -1.07 12.97 -1.18
CA ARG A 84 -0.24 12.46 -0.10
C ARG A 84 -0.94 11.34 0.62
N VAL A 85 -0.17 10.29 0.94
CA VAL A 85 -0.65 9.09 1.58
C VAL A 85 0.26 8.72 2.74
N CYS A 86 -0.34 8.25 3.82
CA CYS A 86 0.39 7.70 4.96
C CYS A 86 -0.09 6.27 5.17
N GLY A 87 0.83 5.32 5.09
CA GLY A 87 0.52 3.90 5.26
C GLY A 87 1.23 3.31 6.46
N PHE A 88 0.48 2.54 7.27
CA PHE A 88 1.00 1.81 8.41
C PHE A 88 1.06 0.34 8.04
N PHE A 89 2.21 -0.28 8.27
CA PHE A 89 2.44 -1.70 7.94
C PHE A 89 2.84 -2.43 9.20
N HIS A 90 2.06 -3.43 9.58
CA HIS A 90 2.41 -4.33 10.68
C HIS A 90 3.07 -5.57 10.07
N VAL A 91 4.32 -5.80 10.40
CA VAL A 91 5.13 -6.87 9.81
C VAL A 91 5.51 -7.85 10.91
N VAL A 92 5.19 -9.13 10.68
CA VAL A 92 5.54 -10.21 11.61
C VAL A 92 6.26 -11.28 10.79
N LYS A 93 7.43 -11.69 11.26
CA LYS A 93 8.25 -12.73 10.61
C LYS A 93 8.49 -12.42 9.12
N GLY A 94 8.75 -11.15 8.82
CA GLY A 94 9.07 -10.71 7.47
C GLY A 94 7.89 -10.59 6.51
N LYS A 95 6.65 -10.72 7.01
CA LYS A 95 5.44 -10.62 6.20
C LYS A 95 4.51 -9.56 6.73
N ILE A 96 3.83 -8.85 5.85
CA ILE A 96 2.82 -7.87 6.23
C ILE A 96 1.56 -8.64 6.67
N VAL A 97 1.15 -8.44 7.91
CA VAL A 97 -0.07 -9.06 8.44
C VAL A 97 -1.23 -8.07 8.45
N PHE A 98 -0.92 -6.77 8.48
CA PHE A 98 -1.93 -5.72 8.46
C PHE A 98 -1.36 -4.46 7.86
N GLN A 99 -2.15 -3.79 7.03
CA GLN A 99 -1.80 -2.50 6.43
C GLN A 99 -2.99 -1.57 6.55
N ARG A 100 -2.72 -0.31 6.91
CA ARG A 100 -3.75 0.72 6.96
C ARG A 100 -3.24 1.96 6.23
N GLY A 101 -4.01 2.41 5.26
CA GLY A 101 -3.65 3.60 4.48
C GLY A 101 -4.61 4.75 4.72
N TYR A 102 -4.06 5.95 4.89
CA TYR A 102 -4.82 7.19 5.08
C TYR A 102 -4.56 8.12 3.91
N TRP A 103 -5.61 8.50 3.21
CA TRP A 103 -5.53 9.42 2.09
C TRP A 103 -6.90 10.05 1.84
N ASP A 104 -6.90 11.19 1.14
CA ASP A 104 -8.14 11.93 0.88
C ASP A 104 -8.77 11.44 -0.42
N LYS A 105 -9.87 10.71 -0.28
CA LYS A 105 -10.58 10.14 -1.41
C LYS A 105 -11.11 11.20 -2.38
N LEU A 106 -11.61 12.31 -1.86
CA LEU A 106 -12.12 13.38 -2.71
C LEU A 106 -11.01 13.97 -3.58
N SER A 107 -9.84 14.23 -3.01
CA SER A 107 -8.70 14.72 -3.75
C SER A 107 -8.27 13.73 -4.83
N PHE A 108 -8.25 12.44 -4.50
CA PHE A 108 -7.90 11.38 -5.44
C PHE A 108 -8.87 11.39 -6.64
N LEU A 109 -10.18 11.41 -6.37
CA LEU A 109 -11.19 11.39 -7.43
C LEU A 109 -11.07 12.60 -8.33
N LYS A 110 -10.84 13.79 -7.75
CA LYS A 110 -10.68 15.01 -8.53
C LYS A 110 -9.42 14.97 -9.39
N GLN A 111 -8.29 14.56 -8.83
CA GLN A 111 -7.03 14.53 -9.56
C GLN A 111 -7.04 13.54 -10.71
N HIS A 112 -7.77 12.43 -10.57
CA HIS A 112 -7.86 11.40 -11.59
C HIS A 112 -9.10 11.52 -12.48
N ASN A 113 -9.87 12.61 -12.32
CA ASN A 113 -11.11 12.85 -13.10
C ASN A 113 -12.11 11.71 -12.98
N LEU A 114 -12.27 11.19 -11.78
CA LEU A 114 -13.20 10.09 -11.49
C LEU A 114 -14.49 10.62 -10.87
N PRO A 115 -15.61 9.88 -11.01
CA PRO A 115 -16.89 10.31 -10.43
C PRO A 115 -16.81 10.46 -8.92
N ILE A 116 -17.44 11.51 -8.40
CA ILE A 116 -17.47 11.80 -6.96
C ILE A 116 -18.77 11.22 -6.39
N GLU A 117 -18.79 9.93 -6.13
CA GLU A 117 -19.99 9.29 -5.56
C GLU A 117 -19.63 8.15 -4.63
#